data_1ba303e7a3881d54d96ad187a59f07cd
#
_entry.id   1ba303e7a3881d54d96ad187a59f07cd
#
_cell.length_a   1.000
_cell.length_b   1.000
_cell.length_c   1.000
_cell.angle_alpha   90.00
_cell.angle_beta   90.00
_cell.angle_gamma   90.00
#
_symmetry.space_group_name_H-M   'P 1'
#
loop_
_entity.id
_entity.type
_entity.pdbx_description
1 polymer ?
#
loop_
_entity_poly.entity_id
_entity_poly.type
_entity_poly.pdbx_seq_one_letter_code
_entity_poly.pdbx_strand_id
1 'polypeptide(L)'
;MDAEEIARRHLADGIPDDEIVRLLSREVISIKRNRVTPEYAEAFARAVVTEVRNSTGLSGDLFTFEPSGSTMGEFGVGSRGAGDFFAHRQIARIIGRPDVAVGVEEMDDAGAVSAGGDYIVVTVDGMHSRLSDFPFLAGFHVTRATLRDVYVMGAKPVALLSDIHVADDGDVARVFDYTAGVTAVGEAMGVPLVTGSTLR
;
A
#
# COMPACT_ATOMS: atom_id res chain seq x y z
N MET A 1 -2.83 16.06 2.03
CA MET A 1 -2.21 16.49 3.32
C MET A 1 -2.43 15.39 4.33
N ASP A 2 -1.38 14.84 4.84
CA ASP A 2 -1.42 13.98 6.02
C ASP A 2 -1.34 14.83 7.28
N ALA A 3 -2.52 15.21 7.79
CA ALA A 3 -2.62 16.12 8.94
C ALA A 3 -2.11 15.45 10.23
N GLU A 4 -2.28 14.14 10.35
CA GLU A 4 -1.83 13.36 11.50
C GLU A 4 -0.32 13.28 11.56
N GLU A 5 0.35 12.99 10.44
CA GLU A 5 1.80 12.94 10.39
C GLU A 5 2.44 14.32 10.62
N ILE A 6 1.83 15.39 10.09
CA ILE A 6 2.28 16.77 10.37
C ILE A 6 2.19 17.06 11.88
N ALA A 7 1.05 16.73 12.51
CA ALA A 7 0.87 16.91 13.94
C ALA A 7 1.90 16.10 14.73
N ARG A 8 2.14 14.86 14.38
CA ARG A 8 3.08 13.94 15.03
C ARG A 8 4.50 14.49 15.02
N ARG A 9 4.98 14.96 13.86
CA ARG A 9 6.32 15.56 13.73
C ARG A 9 6.46 16.80 14.60
N HIS A 10 5.52 17.73 14.52
CA HIS A 10 5.57 18.95 15.31
C HIS A 10 5.49 18.70 16.83
N LEU A 11 4.69 17.73 17.25
CA LEU A 11 4.65 17.31 18.65
C LEU A 11 5.98 16.69 19.11
N ALA A 12 6.63 15.90 18.25
CA ALA A 12 7.96 15.36 18.53
C ALA A 12 9.03 16.45 18.63
N ASP A 13 8.89 17.51 17.84
CA ASP A 13 9.77 18.69 17.90
C ASP A 13 9.44 19.63 19.08
N GLY A 14 8.47 19.29 19.92
CA GLY A 14 8.09 20.05 21.10
C GLY A 14 7.26 21.31 20.81
N ILE A 15 6.67 21.43 19.62
CA ILE A 15 5.80 22.54 19.25
C ILE A 15 4.51 22.49 20.09
N PRO A 16 4.03 23.60 20.65
CA PRO A 16 2.81 23.64 21.44
C PRO A 16 1.56 23.30 20.60
N ASP A 17 0.60 22.60 21.22
CA ASP A 17 -0.63 22.14 20.56
C ASP A 17 -1.38 23.27 19.84
N ASP A 18 -1.53 24.45 20.48
CA ASP A 18 -2.22 25.59 19.87
C ASP A 18 -1.50 26.16 18.63
N GLU A 19 -0.20 25.98 18.53
CA GLU A 19 0.57 26.38 17.37
C GLU A 19 0.37 25.39 16.23
N ILE A 20 0.39 24.09 16.53
CA ILE A 20 0.09 23.01 15.57
C ILE A 20 -1.34 23.17 15.06
N VAL A 21 -2.31 23.41 15.93
CA VAL A 21 -3.71 23.67 15.55
C VAL A 21 -3.81 24.83 14.58
N ARG A 22 -3.12 25.95 14.87
CA ARG A 22 -3.12 27.11 13.96
C ARG A 22 -2.52 26.81 12.60
N LEU A 23 -1.43 26.03 12.56
CA LEU A 23 -0.79 25.61 11.33
C LEU A 23 -1.72 24.73 10.50
N LEU A 24 -2.23 23.64 11.08
CA LEU A 24 -3.12 22.71 10.41
C LEU A 24 -4.42 23.40 9.94
N SER A 25 -4.98 24.31 10.75
CA SER A 25 -6.18 25.07 10.35
C SER A 25 -5.96 25.88 9.07
N ARG A 26 -4.81 26.55 8.95
CA ARG A 26 -4.45 27.32 7.76
C ARG A 26 -4.31 26.41 6.54
N GLU A 27 -3.63 25.28 6.71
CA GLU A 27 -3.45 24.29 5.64
C GLU A 27 -4.80 23.73 5.16
N VAL A 28 -5.68 23.36 6.09
CA VAL A 28 -7.03 22.88 5.75
C VAL A 28 -7.81 23.91 4.94
N ILE A 29 -7.81 25.18 5.39
CA ILE A 29 -8.50 26.29 4.69
C ILE A 29 -7.92 26.45 3.27
N SER A 30 -6.59 26.43 3.15
CA SER A 30 -5.88 26.57 1.87
C SER A 30 -6.24 25.44 0.90
N ILE A 31 -6.12 24.19 1.33
CA ILE A 31 -6.39 23.01 0.50
C ILE A 31 -7.86 22.95 0.10
N LYS A 32 -8.76 23.28 1.00
CA LYS A 32 -10.20 23.36 0.72
C LYS A 32 -10.61 24.62 -0.02
N ARG A 33 -9.65 25.48 -0.43
CA ARG A 33 -9.87 26.71 -1.21
C ARG A 33 -10.95 27.61 -0.57
N ASN A 34 -10.87 27.81 0.72
CA ASN A 34 -11.84 28.59 1.52
C ASN A 34 -13.29 28.08 1.46
N ARG A 35 -13.52 26.79 1.18
CA ARG A 35 -14.85 26.17 1.19
C ARG A 35 -15.28 25.68 2.57
N VAL A 36 -14.43 25.82 3.58
CA VAL A 36 -14.71 25.49 4.98
C VAL A 36 -14.57 26.73 5.83
N THR A 37 -15.29 26.80 6.95
CA THR A 37 -15.19 27.92 7.87
C THR A 37 -13.93 27.79 8.73
N PRO A 38 -13.39 28.92 9.26
CA PRO A 38 -12.28 28.88 10.20
C PRO A 38 -12.55 28.01 11.43
N GLU A 39 -13.78 28.05 11.95
CA GLU A 39 -14.21 27.26 13.11
C GLU A 39 -14.18 25.76 12.81
N TYR A 40 -14.61 25.35 11.63
CA TYR A 40 -14.51 23.95 11.19
C TYR A 40 -13.04 23.51 11.08
N ALA A 41 -12.20 24.34 10.46
CA ALA A 41 -10.78 24.02 10.28
C ALA A 41 -10.05 23.90 11.62
N GLU A 42 -10.39 24.78 12.58
CA GLU A 42 -9.84 24.72 13.93
C GLU A 42 -10.32 23.48 14.69
N ALA A 43 -11.61 23.17 14.64
CA ALA A 43 -12.16 21.98 15.27
C ALA A 43 -11.54 20.69 14.71
N PHE A 44 -11.37 20.61 13.38
CA PHE A 44 -10.67 19.52 12.73
C PHE A 44 -9.22 19.40 13.22
N ALA A 45 -8.48 20.50 13.20
CA ALA A 45 -7.08 20.52 13.64
C ALA A 45 -6.91 20.10 15.11
N ARG A 46 -7.80 20.56 15.99
CA ARG A 46 -7.83 20.14 17.41
C ARG A 46 -8.12 18.65 17.55
N ALA A 47 -9.05 18.11 16.77
CA ALA A 47 -9.35 16.67 16.75
C ALA A 47 -8.12 15.86 16.34
N VAL A 48 -7.42 16.28 15.28
CA VAL A 48 -6.17 15.64 14.83
C VAL A 48 -5.09 15.65 15.91
N VAL A 49 -4.83 16.80 16.51
CA VAL A 49 -3.82 16.92 17.59
C VAL A 49 -4.19 16.04 18.78
N THR A 50 -5.46 15.99 19.15
CA THR A 50 -5.96 15.13 20.23
C THR A 50 -5.77 13.65 19.89
N GLU A 51 -6.08 13.24 18.67
CA GLU A 51 -5.88 11.87 18.19
C GLU A 51 -4.41 11.47 18.26
N VAL A 52 -3.52 12.30 17.75
CA VAL A 52 -2.08 12.04 17.82
C VAL A 52 -1.59 11.95 19.26
N ARG A 53 -2.05 12.82 20.16
CA ARG A 53 -1.71 12.73 21.59
C ARG A 53 -2.17 11.42 22.21
N ASN A 54 -3.39 10.99 21.89
CA ASN A 54 -3.97 9.75 22.43
C ASN A 54 -3.29 8.50 21.87
N SER A 55 -2.76 8.57 20.65
CA SER A 55 -2.03 7.47 19.98
C SER A 55 -0.52 7.48 20.24
N THR A 56 0.02 8.52 20.87
CA THR A 56 1.43 8.64 21.20
C THR A 56 1.73 8.08 22.58
N GLY A 57 2.86 7.39 22.72
CA GLY A 57 3.30 6.85 24.01
C GLY A 57 2.57 5.58 24.43
N LEU A 58 1.87 4.93 23.52
CA LEU A 58 1.33 3.59 23.74
C LEU A 58 2.48 2.63 24.10
N SER A 59 2.24 1.75 25.05
CA SER A 59 3.23 0.80 25.57
C SER A 59 2.65 -0.60 25.69
N GLY A 60 3.53 -1.59 25.74
CA GLY A 60 3.17 -3.01 25.78
C GLY A 60 3.58 -3.71 24.49
N ASP A 61 3.61 -5.03 24.50
CA ASP A 61 4.18 -5.86 23.43
C ASP A 61 3.56 -5.60 22.05
N LEU A 62 2.29 -5.22 22.00
CA LEU A 62 1.60 -4.89 20.74
C LEU A 62 2.02 -3.55 20.14
N PHE A 63 2.61 -2.66 20.94
CA PHE A 63 3.01 -1.32 20.52
C PHE A 63 4.52 -1.13 20.47
N THR A 64 5.27 -2.22 20.64
CA THR A 64 6.73 -2.21 20.57
C THR A 64 7.20 -2.86 19.28
N PHE A 65 8.16 -2.23 18.66
CA PHE A 65 8.87 -2.74 17.50
C PHE A 65 10.37 -2.63 17.76
N GLU A 66 11.06 -3.76 17.76
CA GLU A 66 12.51 -3.79 17.94
C GLU A 66 13.20 -3.81 16.55
N PRO A 67 13.86 -2.71 16.16
CA PRO A 67 14.54 -2.65 14.87
C PRO A 67 15.66 -3.71 14.77
N SER A 68 15.76 -4.36 13.61
CA SER A 68 16.82 -5.32 13.33
C SER A 68 18.22 -4.69 13.18
N GLY A 69 18.28 -3.36 13.03
CA GLY A 69 19.52 -2.63 12.73
C GLY A 69 20.00 -2.76 11.28
N SER A 70 19.18 -3.36 10.41
CA SER A 70 19.48 -3.48 8.98
C SER A 70 18.33 -2.97 8.13
N THR A 71 18.62 -2.21 7.09
CA THR A 71 17.61 -1.71 6.14
C THR A 71 17.27 -2.76 5.09
N MET A 72 16.11 -2.61 4.45
CA MET A 72 15.67 -3.47 3.34
C MET A 72 16.72 -3.54 2.21
N GLY A 73 17.31 -2.39 1.86
CA GLY A 73 18.32 -2.30 0.81
C GLY A 73 19.64 -3.00 1.17
N GLU A 74 20.14 -2.82 2.41
CA GLU A 74 21.36 -3.49 2.89
C GLU A 74 21.16 -5.00 2.97
N PHE A 75 19.99 -5.46 3.38
CA PHE A 75 19.65 -6.87 3.46
C PHE A 75 19.34 -7.49 2.10
N GLY A 76 18.99 -6.67 1.11
CA GLY A 76 18.68 -7.11 -0.25
C GLY A 76 17.27 -7.70 -0.40
N VAL A 77 16.32 -7.28 0.45
CA VAL A 77 14.91 -7.68 0.33
C VAL A 77 14.26 -6.91 -0.84
N GLY A 78 13.50 -7.62 -1.67
CA GLY A 78 12.91 -7.09 -2.90
C GLY A 78 13.85 -7.12 -4.12
N SER A 79 15.08 -7.63 -3.97
CA SER A 79 16.11 -7.66 -5.03
C SER A 79 16.30 -9.03 -5.70
N ARG A 80 15.47 -10.01 -5.34
CA ARG A 80 15.56 -11.41 -5.81
C ARG A 80 16.92 -12.07 -5.54
N GLY A 81 17.54 -11.71 -4.41
CA GLY A 81 18.82 -12.26 -3.95
C GLY A 81 18.67 -13.11 -2.69
N ALA A 82 19.81 -13.45 -2.08
CA ALA A 82 19.85 -14.30 -0.89
C ALA A 82 19.07 -13.70 0.30
N GLY A 83 19.10 -12.37 0.47
CA GLY A 83 18.34 -11.67 1.51
C GLY A 83 16.84 -11.79 1.32
N ASP A 84 16.38 -11.72 0.06
CA ASP A 84 14.98 -11.88 -0.31
C ASP A 84 14.49 -13.30 0.02
N PHE A 85 15.20 -14.31 -0.41
CA PHE A 85 14.87 -15.71 -0.07
C PHE A 85 14.92 -15.98 1.44
N PHE A 86 15.82 -15.34 2.17
CA PHE A 86 15.84 -15.44 3.62
C PHE A 86 14.57 -14.83 4.23
N ALA A 87 14.20 -13.61 3.83
CA ALA A 87 13.00 -12.93 4.31
C ALA A 87 11.73 -13.74 4.03
N HIS A 88 11.58 -14.27 2.83
CA HIS A 88 10.42 -15.10 2.46
C HIS A 88 10.35 -16.38 3.31
N ARG A 89 11.47 -17.03 3.63
CA ARG A 89 11.48 -18.17 4.55
C ARG A 89 11.07 -17.78 5.97
N GLN A 90 11.43 -16.58 6.45
CA GLN A 90 10.98 -16.12 7.76
C GLN A 90 9.47 -15.80 7.73
N ILE A 91 8.98 -15.19 6.66
CA ILE A 91 7.54 -14.95 6.46
C ILE A 91 6.78 -16.28 6.47
N ALA A 92 7.25 -17.28 5.74
CA ALA A 92 6.64 -18.61 5.73
C ALA A 92 6.60 -19.25 7.13
N ARG A 93 7.64 -19.07 7.94
CA ARG A 93 7.67 -19.55 9.34
C ARG A 93 6.65 -18.83 10.23
N ILE A 94 6.46 -17.53 10.03
CA ILE A 94 5.48 -16.73 10.79
C ILE A 94 4.05 -17.17 10.42
N ILE A 95 3.79 -17.40 9.13
CA ILE A 95 2.49 -17.87 8.63
C ILE A 95 2.20 -19.29 9.11
N GLY A 96 3.24 -20.12 9.26
CA GLY A 96 3.11 -21.52 9.60
C GLY A 96 2.72 -22.38 8.40
N ARG A 97 1.94 -23.44 8.63
CA ARG A 97 1.50 -24.36 7.57
C ARG A 97 -0.01 -24.31 7.40
N PRO A 98 -0.54 -23.35 6.64
CA PRO A 98 -1.94 -23.33 6.31
C PRO A 98 -2.30 -24.56 5.45
N ASP A 99 -3.55 -24.99 5.51
CA ASP A 99 -4.08 -26.05 4.63
C ASP A 99 -4.35 -25.48 3.24
N VAL A 100 -3.29 -25.37 2.44
CA VAL A 100 -3.32 -24.84 1.08
C VAL A 100 -2.56 -25.77 0.14
N ALA A 101 -2.88 -25.71 -1.16
CA ALA A 101 -2.23 -26.56 -2.16
C ALA A 101 -0.82 -26.05 -2.53
N VAL A 102 -0.66 -24.71 -2.60
CA VAL A 102 0.62 -24.03 -2.79
C VAL A 102 0.61 -22.80 -1.87
N GLY A 103 1.57 -22.72 -0.98
CA GLY A 103 1.70 -21.62 -0.01
C GLY A 103 2.99 -20.82 -0.14
N VAL A 104 3.28 -19.99 0.83
CA VAL A 104 4.48 -19.13 0.83
C VAL A 104 5.76 -19.94 1.03
N GLU A 105 5.68 -21.14 1.63
CA GLU A 105 6.85 -22.02 1.86
C GLU A 105 7.44 -22.51 0.52
N GLU A 106 6.60 -22.74 -0.50
CA GLU A 106 7.02 -23.16 -1.84
C GLU A 106 7.77 -22.06 -2.59
N MET A 107 7.53 -20.80 -2.25
CA MET A 107 8.13 -19.62 -2.92
C MET A 107 7.91 -19.64 -4.44
N ASP A 108 6.74 -20.06 -4.86
CA ASP A 108 6.32 -20.12 -6.25
C ASP A 108 5.74 -18.76 -6.71
N ASP A 109 5.41 -18.64 -7.98
CA ASP A 109 4.90 -17.39 -8.58
C ASP A 109 3.49 -17.02 -8.09
N ALA A 110 2.70 -17.98 -7.58
CA ALA A 110 1.39 -17.74 -7.00
C ALA A 110 1.03 -18.76 -5.92
N GLY A 111 0.09 -18.39 -5.05
CA GLY A 111 -0.52 -19.31 -4.09
C GLY A 111 -1.74 -20.03 -4.68
N ALA A 112 -2.08 -21.21 -4.14
CA ALA A 112 -3.25 -21.97 -4.56
C ALA A 112 -4.00 -22.57 -3.38
N VAL A 113 -5.33 -22.41 -3.37
CA VAL A 113 -6.23 -23.02 -2.39
C VAL A 113 -7.24 -23.94 -3.06
N SER A 114 -7.62 -25.03 -2.37
CA SER A 114 -8.65 -25.93 -2.86
C SER A 114 -10.04 -25.32 -2.73
N ALA A 115 -10.87 -25.46 -3.75
CA ALA A 115 -12.25 -24.96 -3.79
C ALA A 115 -13.16 -25.92 -4.55
N GLY A 116 -13.92 -26.73 -3.83
CA GLY A 116 -14.97 -27.59 -4.39
C GLY A 116 -14.54 -28.60 -5.46
N GLY A 117 -13.30 -29.04 -5.42
CA GLY A 117 -12.71 -29.98 -6.41
C GLY A 117 -11.83 -29.33 -7.45
N ASP A 118 -11.80 -27.99 -7.49
CA ASP A 118 -10.90 -27.17 -8.29
C ASP A 118 -9.86 -26.45 -7.40
N TYR A 119 -9.01 -25.66 -8.01
CA TYR A 119 -8.06 -24.79 -7.33
C TYR A 119 -8.32 -23.33 -7.71
N ILE A 120 -8.26 -22.45 -6.70
CA ILE A 120 -8.18 -21.01 -6.92
C ILE A 120 -6.71 -20.61 -6.79
N VAL A 121 -6.14 -20.11 -7.87
CA VAL A 121 -4.77 -19.57 -7.91
C VAL A 121 -4.83 -18.06 -7.73
N VAL A 122 -4.05 -17.52 -6.80
CA VAL A 122 -4.01 -16.10 -6.48
C VAL A 122 -2.57 -15.59 -6.46
N THR A 123 -2.37 -14.40 -7.02
CA THR A 123 -1.10 -13.69 -6.99
C THR A 123 -1.32 -12.20 -6.81
N VAL A 124 -0.30 -11.49 -6.39
CA VAL A 124 -0.26 -10.03 -6.28
C VAL A 124 1.12 -9.52 -6.62
N ASP A 125 1.18 -8.54 -7.51
CA ASP A 125 2.39 -7.82 -7.86
C ASP A 125 2.24 -6.33 -7.59
N GLY A 126 3.35 -5.69 -7.20
CA GLY A 126 3.45 -4.24 -7.04
C GLY A 126 4.40 -3.62 -8.06
N MET A 127 4.18 -2.33 -8.35
CA MET A 127 5.07 -1.53 -9.17
C MET A 127 5.58 -0.32 -8.37
N HIS A 128 6.88 -0.26 -8.16
CA HIS A 128 7.57 0.80 -7.41
C HIS A 128 8.87 1.18 -8.11
N SER A 129 8.90 1.53 -9.28
CA SER A 129 10.13 1.89 -9.99
C SER A 129 9.96 3.23 -10.70
N ARG A 130 10.97 3.65 -11.45
CA ARG A 130 10.87 4.80 -12.35
C ARG A 130 9.70 4.72 -13.33
N LEU A 131 9.12 3.53 -13.55
CA LEU A 131 7.89 3.39 -14.31
C LEU A 131 6.69 4.06 -13.63
N SER A 132 6.71 4.22 -12.31
CA SER A 132 5.64 4.96 -11.62
C SER A 132 5.56 6.44 -12.04
N ASP A 133 6.60 7.00 -12.64
CA ASP A 133 6.57 8.32 -13.27
C ASP A 133 5.70 8.35 -14.54
N PHE A 134 5.39 7.16 -15.09
CA PHE A 134 4.57 6.95 -16.28
C PHE A 134 3.38 6.03 -15.93
N PRO A 135 2.32 6.56 -15.30
CA PRO A 135 1.29 5.75 -14.66
C PRO A 135 0.62 4.73 -15.59
N PHE A 136 0.32 5.10 -16.83
CA PHE A 136 -0.22 4.17 -17.81
C PHE A 136 0.71 2.96 -18.05
N LEU A 137 2.00 3.22 -18.26
CA LEU A 137 2.98 2.16 -18.47
C LEU A 137 3.18 1.29 -17.23
N ALA A 138 3.12 1.90 -16.04
CA ALA A 138 3.19 1.19 -14.77
C ALA A 138 2.03 0.20 -14.63
N GLY A 139 0.79 0.67 -14.83
CA GLY A 139 -0.40 -0.18 -14.83
C GLY A 139 -0.35 -1.28 -15.88
N PHE A 140 0.09 -0.96 -17.09
CA PHE A 140 0.25 -1.92 -18.18
C PHE A 140 1.27 -3.03 -17.83
N HIS A 141 2.43 -2.66 -17.29
CA HIS A 141 3.49 -3.63 -16.99
C HIS A 141 3.18 -4.50 -15.76
N VAL A 142 2.65 -3.91 -14.67
CA VAL A 142 2.31 -4.70 -13.49
C VAL A 142 1.21 -5.72 -13.81
N THR A 143 0.20 -5.33 -14.58
CA THR A 143 -0.88 -6.25 -14.97
C THR A 143 -0.35 -7.41 -15.79
N ARG A 144 0.56 -7.17 -16.72
CA ARG A 144 1.22 -8.24 -17.48
C ARG A 144 2.03 -9.17 -16.58
N ALA A 145 2.73 -8.64 -15.58
CA ALA A 145 3.50 -9.44 -14.62
C ALA A 145 2.56 -10.34 -13.83
N THR A 146 1.53 -9.76 -13.21
CA THR A 146 0.55 -10.49 -12.41
C THR A 146 -0.17 -11.59 -13.22
N LEU A 147 -0.61 -11.30 -14.45
CA LEU A 147 -1.25 -12.31 -15.31
C LEU A 147 -0.29 -13.42 -15.70
N ARG A 148 0.99 -13.10 -15.96
CA ARG A 148 2.01 -14.11 -16.26
C ARG A 148 2.13 -15.11 -15.13
N ASP A 149 2.13 -14.67 -13.88
CA ASP A 149 2.30 -15.51 -12.72
C ASP A 149 1.14 -16.52 -12.58
N VAL A 150 -0.08 -16.10 -12.90
CA VAL A 150 -1.22 -17.04 -12.99
C VAL A 150 -1.02 -18.07 -14.11
N TYR A 151 -0.55 -17.63 -15.29
CA TYR A 151 -0.35 -18.54 -16.43
C TYR A 151 0.77 -19.55 -16.20
N VAL A 152 1.89 -19.15 -15.57
CA VAL A 152 3.00 -20.10 -15.32
C VAL A 152 2.61 -21.18 -14.31
N MET A 153 1.66 -20.89 -13.42
CA MET A 153 1.04 -21.86 -12.52
C MET A 153 0.04 -22.80 -13.24
N GLY A 154 -0.13 -22.65 -14.54
CA GLY A 154 -1.07 -23.46 -15.33
C GLY A 154 -2.54 -23.07 -15.16
N ALA A 155 -2.83 -21.95 -14.54
CA ALA A 155 -4.19 -21.47 -14.31
C ALA A 155 -4.65 -20.46 -15.37
N LYS A 156 -5.97 -20.29 -15.50
CA LYS A 156 -6.58 -19.28 -16.36
C LYS A 156 -7.02 -18.08 -15.51
N PRO A 157 -6.49 -16.86 -15.76
CA PRO A 157 -6.97 -15.69 -15.08
C PRO A 157 -8.44 -15.41 -15.37
N VAL A 158 -9.21 -15.02 -14.36
CA VAL A 158 -10.66 -14.75 -14.46
C VAL A 158 -11.03 -13.35 -14.04
N ALA A 159 -10.21 -12.68 -13.23
CA ALA A 159 -10.43 -11.34 -12.73
C ALA A 159 -9.13 -10.65 -12.36
N LEU A 160 -9.14 -9.32 -12.40
CA LEU A 160 -8.11 -8.43 -11.88
C LEU A 160 -8.66 -7.62 -10.71
N LEU A 161 -7.82 -7.39 -9.73
CA LEU A 161 -8.03 -6.44 -8.64
C LEU A 161 -6.89 -5.43 -8.68
N SER A 162 -7.14 -4.19 -8.29
CA SER A 162 -6.12 -3.14 -8.29
C SER A 162 -6.07 -2.48 -6.92
N ASP A 163 -4.88 -2.31 -6.37
CA ASP A 163 -4.64 -1.50 -5.18
C ASP A 163 -3.64 -0.40 -5.54
N ILE A 164 -4.09 0.86 -5.48
CA ILE A 164 -3.34 2.02 -5.95
C ILE A 164 -3.06 2.94 -4.77
N HIS A 165 -1.79 3.15 -4.49
CA HIS A 165 -1.31 4.09 -3.49
C HIS A 165 -0.67 5.28 -4.18
N VAL A 166 -1.17 6.49 -3.92
CA VAL A 166 -0.62 7.74 -4.44
C VAL A 166 -0.34 8.65 -3.26
N ALA A 167 0.85 9.24 -3.22
CA ALA A 167 1.22 10.18 -2.17
C ALA A 167 0.26 11.38 -2.10
N ASP A 168 0.16 12.00 -0.92
CA ASP A 168 -0.76 13.13 -0.66
C ASP A 168 -0.62 14.30 -1.63
N ASP A 169 0.59 14.55 -2.14
CA ASP A 169 0.92 15.56 -3.13
C ASP A 169 0.85 15.06 -4.57
N GLY A 170 0.47 13.78 -4.75
CA GLY A 170 0.34 13.17 -6.07
C GLY A 170 -0.86 13.71 -6.84
N ASP A 171 -0.70 13.85 -8.15
CA ASP A 171 -1.79 14.27 -9.02
C ASP A 171 -2.82 13.15 -9.19
N VAL A 172 -4.10 13.47 -9.00
CA VAL A 172 -5.20 12.50 -9.10
C VAL A 172 -5.32 11.86 -10.50
N ALA A 173 -4.84 12.53 -11.55
CA ALA A 173 -4.80 11.98 -12.91
C ALA A 173 -3.95 10.70 -12.99
N ARG A 174 -2.96 10.53 -12.11
CA ARG A 174 -2.16 9.29 -12.02
C ARG A 174 -3.02 8.05 -11.77
N VAL A 175 -4.06 8.17 -10.95
CA VAL A 175 -4.99 7.06 -10.67
C VAL A 175 -5.72 6.64 -11.95
N PHE A 176 -6.18 7.61 -12.75
CA PHE A 176 -6.90 7.33 -13.98
C PHE A 176 -6.00 6.72 -15.05
N ASP A 177 -4.81 7.28 -15.26
CA ASP A 177 -3.84 6.76 -16.22
C ASP A 177 -3.36 5.35 -15.82
N TYR A 178 -3.10 5.13 -14.54
CA TYR A 178 -2.72 3.80 -14.04
C TYR A 178 -3.83 2.80 -14.30
N THR A 179 -5.08 3.13 -13.95
CA THR A 179 -6.24 2.28 -14.20
C THR A 179 -6.44 2.01 -15.69
N ALA A 180 -6.22 3.01 -16.55
CA ALA A 180 -6.30 2.83 -18.00
C ALA A 180 -5.25 1.81 -18.51
N GLY A 181 -4.03 1.84 -17.96
CA GLY A 181 -3.00 0.85 -18.26
C GLY A 181 -3.38 -0.57 -17.85
N VAL A 182 -3.95 -0.73 -16.64
CA VAL A 182 -4.48 -2.02 -16.15
C VAL A 182 -5.59 -2.53 -17.06
N THR A 183 -6.55 -1.68 -17.38
CA THR A 183 -7.72 -2.02 -18.20
C THR A 183 -7.31 -2.40 -19.63
N ALA A 184 -6.35 -1.69 -20.22
CA ALA A 184 -5.88 -2.00 -21.58
C ALA A 184 -5.33 -3.44 -21.69
N VAL A 185 -4.60 -3.92 -20.70
CA VAL A 185 -4.13 -5.32 -20.67
C VAL A 185 -5.28 -6.26 -20.37
N GLY A 186 -6.15 -5.93 -19.41
CA GLY A 186 -7.32 -6.73 -19.07
C GLY A 186 -8.23 -6.98 -20.27
N GLU A 187 -8.54 -5.93 -21.03
CA GLU A 187 -9.35 -6.04 -22.28
C GLU A 187 -8.66 -6.92 -23.33
N ALA A 188 -7.35 -6.70 -23.57
CA ALA A 188 -6.59 -7.47 -24.54
C ALA A 188 -6.54 -8.98 -24.20
N MET A 189 -6.56 -9.30 -22.91
CA MET A 189 -6.49 -10.68 -22.40
C MET A 189 -7.86 -11.28 -22.06
N GLY A 190 -8.94 -10.50 -22.15
CA GLY A 190 -10.29 -10.92 -21.78
C GLY A 190 -10.47 -11.15 -20.28
N VAL A 191 -9.73 -10.42 -19.44
CA VAL A 191 -9.75 -10.52 -17.98
C VAL A 191 -10.21 -9.19 -17.39
N PRO A 192 -11.42 -9.10 -16.83
CA PRO A 192 -11.97 -7.82 -16.35
C PRO A 192 -11.30 -7.36 -15.05
N LEU A 193 -11.10 -6.06 -14.93
CA LEU A 193 -10.86 -5.39 -13.64
C LEU A 193 -12.20 -5.28 -12.90
N VAL A 194 -12.37 -5.97 -11.78
CA VAL A 194 -13.66 -6.11 -11.10
C VAL A 194 -13.79 -5.27 -9.84
N THR A 195 -12.68 -4.97 -9.18
CA THR A 195 -12.66 -4.15 -7.95
C THR A 195 -11.26 -3.65 -7.65
N GLY A 196 -11.16 -2.77 -6.66
CA GLY A 196 -9.88 -2.29 -6.19
C GLY A 196 -10.00 -1.34 -5.00
N SER A 197 -8.86 -0.86 -4.54
CA SER A 197 -8.71 0.14 -3.50
C SER A 197 -7.87 1.30 -4.05
N THR A 198 -8.12 2.49 -3.54
CA THR A 198 -7.30 3.67 -3.82
C THR A 198 -7.00 4.36 -2.50
N LEU A 199 -5.74 4.41 -2.15
CA LEU A 199 -5.23 4.94 -0.89
C LEU A 199 -4.23 6.07 -1.14
N ARG A 200 -4.03 6.87 -0.12
CA ARG A 200 -3.02 7.93 -0.06
C ARG A 200 -2.07 7.69 1.12
#